data_fdac70dd1829db9bff8e224c4ef34c8d
#
_entry.id   fdac70dd1829db9bff8e224c4ef34c8d
#
_cell.length_a   1.000
_cell.length_b   1.000
_cell.length_c   1.000
_cell.angle_alpha   90.00
_cell.angle_beta   90.00
_cell.angle_gamma   90.00
#
_symmetry.space_group_name_H-M   'P 1'
#
loop_
_entity.id
_entity.type
_entity.pdbx_description
1 polymer ?
#
loop_
_entity_poly.entity_id
_entity_poly.type
_entity_poly.pdbx_seq_one_letter_code
_entity_poly.pdbx_strand_id
1 'polypeptide(L)'
;KAGKYKPQPVRRVMIPKEEKGKFRPLGIPTAVDRVIQQAIAQKLSDEYEPVFSLHSHGFRPCRSCRTAIDEALDIANQGYVWVVDLDLSKFFDTVNHSKLLQLLSDKLKDGRVVSLIHKILRAPIQEGDKITPCEIGTPQGGPVSPVLANIMLNELDHELERRGHRFVRYADDMMIFCRSRKAAERTLRHLKPYVEGKLFLKLNEQKTKICRMTDPNLKFLGFGFWQSRGIVKARPHQKSKAKCRQRLKAITSRSRGRSLE
;
A
#
# COMPACT_ATOMS: atom_id res chain seq x y z
N LYS A 1 -30.91 9.70 1.52
CA LYS A 1 -31.12 11.14 1.76
C LYS A 1 -31.23 11.51 3.24
N ALA A 2 -31.69 10.62 4.13
CA ALA A 2 -31.95 10.92 5.54
C ALA A 2 -30.78 10.59 6.50
N GLY A 3 -29.58 10.25 6.04
CA GLY A 3 -28.43 9.92 6.90
C GLY A 3 -28.58 8.67 7.77
N LYS A 4 -29.63 7.87 7.55
CA LYS A 4 -30.00 6.72 8.39
C LYS A 4 -29.11 5.47 8.18
N TYR A 5 -28.27 5.46 7.14
CA TYR A 5 -27.41 4.31 6.87
C TYR A 5 -26.39 4.11 8.00
N LYS A 6 -26.30 2.85 8.47
CA LYS A 6 -25.31 2.38 9.42
C LYS A 6 -24.63 1.15 8.82
N PRO A 7 -23.30 1.17 8.62
CA PRO A 7 -22.57 -0.01 8.18
C PRO A 7 -22.73 -1.19 9.14
N GLN A 8 -22.82 -2.38 8.60
CA GLN A 8 -22.86 -3.61 9.38
C GLN A 8 -21.47 -3.98 9.88
N PRO A 9 -21.34 -4.83 10.90
CA PRO A 9 -20.05 -5.31 11.37
C PRO A 9 -19.26 -5.98 10.23
N VAL A 10 -17.97 -5.67 10.16
CA VAL A 10 -17.04 -6.23 9.18
C VAL A 10 -16.51 -7.55 9.70
N ARG A 11 -16.76 -8.66 8.99
CA ARG A 11 -16.27 -9.99 9.38
C ARG A 11 -14.76 -10.08 9.18
N ARG A 12 -14.01 -10.34 10.26
CA ARG A 12 -12.58 -10.54 10.22
C ARG A 12 -12.22 -11.99 9.90
N VAL A 13 -11.35 -12.17 8.91
CA VAL A 13 -10.79 -13.47 8.52
C VAL A 13 -9.29 -13.38 8.49
N MET A 14 -8.60 -14.35 9.10
CA MET A 14 -7.13 -14.40 9.13
C MET A 14 -6.60 -15.15 7.92
N ILE A 15 -5.87 -14.45 7.04
CA ILE A 15 -5.24 -15.04 5.85
C ILE A 15 -3.77 -15.28 6.13
N PRO A 16 -3.23 -16.50 5.88
CA PRO A 16 -1.81 -16.77 6.10
C PRO A 16 -0.93 -15.91 5.18
N LYS A 17 0.13 -15.33 5.75
CA LYS A 17 1.19 -14.62 5.01
C LYS A 17 2.19 -15.62 4.41
N GLU A 18 3.10 -15.12 3.56
CA GLU A 18 4.20 -15.93 3.01
C GLU A 18 5.16 -16.47 4.11
N GLU A 19 5.31 -15.74 5.20
CA GLU A 19 6.08 -16.17 6.37
C GLU A 19 5.25 -17.13 7.21
N LYS A 20 5.80 -18.33 7.46
CA LYS A 20 5.14 -19.36 8.29
C LYS A 20 4.74 -18.80 9.66
N GLY A 21 3.51 -19.07 10.06
CA GLY A 21 2.97 -18.63 11.36
C GLY A 21 2.51 -17.17 11.42
N LYS A 22 2.68 -16.39 10.36
CA LYS A 22 2.15 -15.01 10.30
C LYS A 22 0.85 -14.95 9.51
N PHE A 23 -0.10 -14.17 10.03
CA PHE A 23 -1.41 -13.95 9.41
C PHE A 23 -1.64 -12.49 9.09
N ARG A 24 -2.49 -12.23 8.12
CA ARG A 24 -3.02 -10.91 7.77
C ARG A 24 -4.51 -10.88 8.08
N PRO A 25 -5.00 -9.96 8.92
CA PRO A 25 -6.42 -9.79 9.11
C PRO A 25 -7.04 -9.19 7.84
N LEU A 26 -8.05 -9.87 7.29
CA LEU A 26 -8.87 -9.36 6.19
C LEU A 26 -10.25 -9.03 6.75
N GLY A 27 -10.73 -7.82 6.50
CA GLY A 27 -12.08 -7.40 6.87
C GLY A 27 -13.02 -7.54 5.68
N ILE A 28 -14.07 -8.34 5.81
CA ILE A 28 -15.05 -8.59 4.75
C ILE A 28 -16.35 -7.85 5.11
N PRO A 29 -16.65 -6.70 4.47
CA PRO A 29 -17.94 -6.03 4.63
C PRO A 29 -19.08 -6.85 4.03
N THR A 30 -20.32 -6.58 4.43
CA THR A 30 -21.50 -7.20 3.81
C THR A 30 -21.61 -6.82 2.31
N ALA A 31 -22.43 -7.55 1.56
CA ALA A 31 -22.61 -7.28 0.13
C ALA A 31 -23.13 -5.86 -0.11
N VAL A 32 -24.10 -5.42 0.69
CA VAL A 32 -24.66 -4.05 0.61
C VAL A 32 -23.59 -3.00 0.91
N ASP A 33 -22.82 -3.19 1.99
CA ASP A 33 -21.75 -2.28 2.36
C ASP A 33 -20.67 -2.20 1.26
N ARG A 34 -20.34 -3.32 0.61
CA ARG A 34 -19.39 -3.34 -0.52
C ARG A 34 -19.89 -2.54 -1.71
N VAL A 35 -21.18 -2.62 -2.04
CA VAL A 35 -21.77 -1.82 -3.13
C VAL A 35 -21.66 -0.33 -2.82
N ILE A 36 -22.00 0.07 -1.59
CA ILE A 36 -21.90 1.47 -1.15
C ILE A 36 -20.44 1.94 -1.16
N GLN A 37 -19.53 1.13 -0.61
CA GLN A 37 -18.10 1.45 -0.61
C GLN A 37 -17.53 1.55 -2.02
N GLN A 38 -17.98 0.69 -2.96
CA GLN A 38 -17.55 0.75 -4.35
C GLN A 38 -18.01 2.02 -5.04
N ALA A 39 -19.25 2.45 -4.82
CA ALA A 39 -19.77 3.70 -5.37
C ALA A 39 -18.97 4.92 -4.85
N ILE A 40 -18.65 4.92 -3.54
CA ILE A 40 -17.80 5.96 -2.94
C ILE A 40 -16.39 5.90 -3.52
N ALA A 41 -15.80 4.71 -3.65
CA ALA A 41 -14.45 4.53 -4.19
C ALA A 41 -14.33 5.08 -5.62
N GLN A 42 -15.31 4.82 -6.48
CA GLN A 42 -15.34 5.36 -7.85
C GLN A 42 -15.35 6.89 -7.84
N LYS A 43 -16.23 7.50 -7.06
CA LYS A 43 -16.31 8.96 -6.95
C LYS A 43 -15.05 9.60 -6.36
N LEU A 44 -14.48 9.00 -5.32
CA LEU A 44 -13.22 9.46 -4.76
C LEU A 44 -12.07 9.31 -5.77
N SER A 45 -12.05 8.23 -6.55
CA SER A 45 -11.02 8.05 -7.59
C SER A 45 -11.09 9.14 -8.65
N ASP A 46 -12.31 9.47 -9.15
CA ASP A 46 -12.48 10.54 -10.11
C ASP A 46 -11.97 11.90 -9.56
N GLU A 47 -12.29 12.19 -8.30
CA GLU A 47 -11.94 13.47 -7.65
C GLU A 47 -10.45 13.59 -7.28
N TYR A 48 -9.81 12.46 -6.94
CA TYR A 48 -8.43 12.47 -6.44
C TYR A 48 -7.39 12.11 -7.50
N GLU A 49 -7.77 11.40 -8.58
CA GLU A 49 -6.83 11.02 -9.65
C GLU A 49 -6.02 12.21 -10.20
N PRO A 50 -6.61 13.40 -10.43
CA PRO A 50 -5.84 14.56 -10.92
C PRO A 50 -4.82 15.13 -9.93
N VAL A 51 -4.95 14.83 -8.63
CA VAL A 51 -4.06 15.39 -7.58
C VAL A 51 -3.11 14.35 -6.99
N PHE A 52 -3.25 13.08 -7.36
CA PHE A 52 -2.29 12.07 -6.96
C PHE A 52 -0.95 12.26 -7.67
N SER A 53 0.14 12.10 -6.92
CA SER A 53 1.49 12.12 -7.46
C SER A 53 1.64 11.21 -8.68
N LEU A 54 2.38 11.65 -9.69
CA LEU A 54 2.73 10.84 -10.85
C LEU A 54 3.58 9.61 -10.49
N HIS A 55 4.25 9.63 -9.35
CA HIS A 55 5.11 8.57 -8.84
C HIS A 55 4.36 7.51 -8.01
N SER A 56 3.04 7.65 -7.88
CA SER A 56 2.16 6.69 -7.21
C SER A 56 1.47 5.79 -8.22
N HIS A 57 1.63 4.46 -8.10
CA HIS A 57 1.16 3.49 -9.10
C HIS A 57 0.10 2.50 -8.60
N GLY A 58 0.05 2.23 -7.28
CA GLY A 58 -0.86 1.23 -6.72
C GLY A 58 -2.32 1.69 -6.71
N PHE A 59 -3.23 0.78 -7.07
CA PHE A 59 -4.69 1.01 -7.01
C PHE A 59 -5.21 2.21 -7.81
N ARG A 60 -4.55 2.52 -8.92
CA ARG A 60 -4.91 3.63 -9.80
C ARG A 60 -5.20 3.14 -11.22
N PRO A 61 -6.11 3.81 -11.96
CA PRO A 61 -6.39 3.47 -13.37
C PRO A 61 -5.14 3.65 -14.23
N CYS A 62 -4.99 2.82 -15.25
CA CYS A 62 -3.89 2.85 -16.22
C CYS A 62 -2.48 2.69 -15.61
N ARG A 63 -2.37 2.29 -14.34
CA ARG A 63 -1.10 2.05 -13.64
C ARG A 63 -1.00 0.62 -13.14
N SER A 64 0.21 0.11 -13.01
CA SER A 64 0.47 -1.29 -12.67
C SER A 64 1.82 -1.46 -11.97
N CYS A 65 2.08 -2.68 -11.48
CA CYS A 65 3.42 -3.03 -11.00
C CYS A 65 4.49 -2.81 -12.08
N ARG A 66 4.16 -2.99 -13.37
CA ARG A 66 5.08 -2.78 -14.47
C ARG A 66 5.46 -1.31 -14.61
N THR A 67 4.48 -0.40 -14.63
CA THR A 67 4.77 1.04 -14.72
C THR A 67 5.62 1.53 -13.54
N ALA A 68 5.40 0.99 -12.34
CA ALA A 68 6.24 1.29 -11.17
C ALA A 68 7.68 0.78 -11.32
N ILE A 69 7.86 -0.41 -11.89
CA ILE A 69 9.19 -1.00 -12.13
C ILE A 69 9.92 -0.24 -13.24
N ASP A 70 9.24 0.10 -14.32
CA ASP A 70 9.82 0.84 -15.44
C ASP A 70 10.32 2.22 -14.95
N GLU A 71 9.52 2.96 -14.18
CA GLU A 71 9.95 4.23 -13.56
C GLU A 71 11.13 4.06 -12.59
N ALA A 72 11.10 3.01 -11.77
CA ALA A 72 12.22 2.71 -10.86
C ALA A 72 13.54 2.46 -11.63
N LEU A 73 13.47 1.80 -12.78
CA LEU A 73 14.62 1.57 -13.65
C LEU A 73 15.11 2.88 -14.29
N ASP A 74 14.20 3.73 -14.75
CA ASP A 74 14.55 5.02 -15.35
C ASP A 74 15.29 5.92 -14.34
N ILE A 75 14.81 5.98 -13.10
CA ILE A 75 15.46 6.74 -12.02
C ILE A 75 16.83 6.14 -11.70
N ALA A 76 16.95 4.82 -11.58
CA ALA A 76 18.21 4.15 -11.27
C ALA A 76 19.26 4.36 -12.38
N ASN A 77 18.83 4.34 -13.65
CA ASN A 77 19.70 4.56 -14.80
C ASN A 77 20.13 6.04 -14.97
N GLN A 78 19.48 6.97 -14.28
CA GLN A 78 19.92 8.36 -14.15
C GLN A 78 20.99 8.56 -13.04
N GLY A 79 21.50 7.46 -12.46
CA GLY A 79 22.54 7.47 -11.43
C GLY A 79 22.04 7.52 -9.98
N TYR A 80 20.74 7.39 -9.75
CA TYR A 80 20.18 7.28 -8.39
C TYR A 80 20.16 5.82 -7.93
N VAL A 81 21.32 5.30 -7.59
CA VAL A 81 21.55 3.86 -7.33
C VAL A 81 21.41 3.44 -5.86
N TRP A 82 21.23 4.38 -4.95
CA TRP A 82 20.95 4.12 -3.55
C TRP A 82 19.46 4.25 -3.27
N VAL A 83 18.91 3.31 -2.55
CA VAL A 83 17.46 3.23 -2.30
C VAL A 83 17.20 3.19 -0.80
N VAL A 84 16.24 3.99 -0.36
CA VAL A 84 15.54 3.78 0.91
C VAL A 84 14.31 2.94 0.58
N ASP A 85 14.35 1.65 0.92
CA ASP A 85 13.21 0.72 0.86
C ASP A 85 12.39 0.94 2.13
N LEU A 86 11.31 1.71 2.03
CA LEU A 86 10.53 2.19 3.16
C LEU A 86 9.31 1.30 3.38
N ASP A 87 9.21 0.70 4.56
CA ASP A 87 8.08 -0.13 5.00
C ASP A 87 7.32 0.58 6.12
N LEU A 88 6.01 0.72 5.96
CA LEU A 88 5.13 1.25 7.00
C LEU A 88 4.59 0.13 7.88
N SER A 89 4.70 0.31 9.20
CA SER A 89 4.26 -0.72 10.15
C SER A 89 2.74 -0.84 10.17
N LYS A 90 2.21 -1.98 9.68
CA LYS A 90 0.77 -2.29 9.70
C LYS A 90 -0.08 -1.12 9.19
N PHE A 91 0.30 -0.52 8.06
CA PHE A 91 -0.29 0.72 7.56
C PHE A 91 -1.82 0.75 7.66
N PHE A 92 -2.52 -0.23 7.07
CA PHE A 92 -3.99 -0.26 7.09
C PHE A 92 -4.58 -0.35 8.50
N ASP A 93 -3.88 -0.95 9.45
CA ASP A 93 -4.35 -1.10 10.83
C ASP A 93 -4.08 0.16 11.69
N THR A 94 -3.27 1.10 11.19
CA THR A 94 -2.79 2.26 11.96
C THR A 94 -3.20 3.61 11.39
N VAL A 95 -3.95 3.65 10.28
CA VAL A 95 -4.44 4.90 9.70
C VAL A 95 -5.27 5.68 10.72
N ASN A 96 -4.84 6.92 11.00
CA ASN A 96 -5.56 7.81 11.90
C ASN A 96 -6.81 8.36 11.21
N HIS A 97 -8.00 8.06 11.77
CA HIS A 97 -9.29 8.48 11.19
C HIS A 97 -9.41 9.99 11.13
N SER A 98 -9.02 10.71 12.19
CA SER A 98 -9.14 12.18 12.24
C SER A 98 -8.31 12.85 11.17
N LYS A 99 -7.06 12.39 10.97
CA LYS A 99 -6.18 12.90 9.91
C LYS A 99 -6.73 12.61 8.52
N LEU A 100 -7.18 11.39 8.27
CA LEU A 100 -7.78 11.01 6.99
C LEU A 100 -9.05 11.80 6.69
N LEU A 101 -9.94 11.97 7.68
CA LEU A 101 -11.17 12.75 7.53
C LEU A 101 -10.89 14.24 7.31
N GLN A 102 -9.85 14.80 7.93
CA GLN A 102 -9.39 16.16 7.64
C GLN A 102 -9.02 16.30 6.16
N LEU A 103 -8.17 15.41 5.63
CA LEU A 103 -7.74 15.45 4.23
C LEU A 103 -8.93 15.33 3.26
N LEU A 104 -9.91 14.49 3.60
CA LEU A 104 -11.13 14.36 2.82
C LEU A 104 -11.98 15.64 2.88
N SER A 105 -12.14 16.25 4.06
CA SER A 105 -12.91 17.49 4.23
C SER A 105 -12.29 18.66 3.48
N ASP A 106 -10.98 18.79 3.51
CA ASP A 106 -10.24 19.88 2.86
C ASP A 106 -10.46 19.87 1.33
N LYS A 107 -10.58 18.67 0.74
CA LYS A 107 -10.78 18.51 -0.71
C LYS A 107 -12.24 18.48 -1.13
N LEU A 108 -13.08 17.64 -0.50
CA LEU A 108 -14.43 17.35 -0.96
C LEU A 108 -15.42 18.45 -0.60
N LYS A 109 -15.23 19.14 0.53
CA LYS A 109 -16.13 20.18 1.05
C LYS A 109 -17.61 19.74 1.18
N ASP A 110 -17.87 18.42 1.24
CA ASP A 110 -19.18 17.81 1.48
C ASP A 110 -19.16 16.98 2.76
N GLY A 111 -19.69 17.57 3.83
CA GLY A 111 -19.74 16.94 5.15
C GLY A 111 -20.59 15.67 5.21
N ARG A 112 -21.54 15.48 4.27
CA ARG A 112 -22.37 14.26 4.22
C ARG A 112 -21.55 13.07 3.73
N VAL A 113 -20.73 13.28 2.70
CA VAL A 113 -19.82 12.24 2.18
C VAL A 113 -18.75 11.90 3.22
N VAL A 114 -18.14 12.92 3.83
CA VAL A 114 -17.15 12.72 4.89
C VAL A 114 -17.74 11.97 6.09
N SER A 115 -18.97 12.35 6.53
CA SER A 115 -19.68 11.63 7.59
C SER A 115 -19.99 10.18 7.22
N LEU A 116 -20.33 9.89 5.97
CA LEU A 116 -20.57 8.54 5.49
C LEU A 116 -19.27 7.70 5.52
N ILE A 117 -18.15 8.25 5.05
CA ILE A 117 -16.83 7.60 5.11
C ILE A 117 -16.46 7.36 6.58
N HIS A 118 -16.67 8.33 7.48
CA HIS A 118 -16.42 8.15 8.90
C HIS A 118 -17.21 6.96 9.48
N LYS A 119 -18.51 6.82 9.16
CA LYS A 119 -19.31 5.67 9.59
C LYS A 119 -18.73 4.35 9.08
N ILE A 120 -18.24 4.30 7.83
CA ILE A 120 -17.62 3.10 7.24
C ILE A 120 -16.32 2.77 7.97
N LEU A 121 -15.47 3.76 8.27
CA LEU A 121 -14.23 3.56 9.01
C LEU A 121 -14.46 3.04 10.43
N ARG A 122 -15.54 3.49 11.08
CA ARG A 122 -15.93 3.07 12.43
C ARG A 122 -16.83 1.83 12.48
N ALA A 123 -17.07 1.19 11.33
CA ALA A 123 -17.84 -0.05 11.31
C ALA A 123 -17.21 -1.08 12.27
N PRO A 124 -18.01 -1.69 13.18
CA PRO A 124 -17.47 -2.67 14.12
C PRO A 124 -16.83 -3.86 13.43
N ILE A 125 -15.89 -4.49 14.10
CA ILE A 125 -15.21 -5.68 13.61
C ILE A 125 -15.76 -6.91 14.33
N GLN A 126 -16.18 -7.91 13.56
CA GLN A 126 -16.69 -9.17 14.08
C GLN A 126 -15.66 -10.29 13.90
N GLU A 127 -15.27 -10.93 15.01
CA GLU A 127 -14.43 -12.13 15.08
C GLU A 127 -15.21 -13.25 15.78
N GLY A 128 -15.74 -14.21 15.03
CA GLY A 128 -16.70 -15.17 15.56
C GLY A 128 -17.92 -14.44 16.12
N ASP A 129 -18.24 -14.68 17.39
CA ASP A 129 -19.36 -14.04 18.09
C ASP A 129 -19.00 -12.69 18.74
N LYS A 130 -17.70 -12.33 18.76
CA LYS A 130 -17.24 -11.09 19.39
C LYS A 130 -17.30 -9.94 18.40
N ILE A 131 -17.96 -8.85 18.81
CA ILE A 131 -18.02 -7.59 18.07
C ILE A 131 -17.22 -6.53 18.84
N THR A 132 -16.26 -5.90 18.19
CA THR A 132 -15.40 -4.85 18.77
C THR A 132 -15.52 -3.56 17.96
N PRO A 133 -15.54 -2.37 18.60
CA PRO A 133 -15.53 -1.09 17.89
C PRO A 133 -14.20 -0.92 17.14
N CYS A 134 -14.26 -0.19 16.00
CA CYS A 134 -13.08 0.19 15.22
C CYS A 134 -12.83 1.69 15.41
N GLU A 135 -11.71 2.05 16.04
CA GLU A 135 -11.35 3.45 16.31
C GLU A 135 -10.18 3.94 15.46
N ILE A 136 -9.41 3.02 14.88
CA ILE A 136 -8.21 3.30 14.10
C ILE A 136 -8.10 2.27 12.97
N GLY A 137 -7.48 2.68 11.89
CA GLY A 137 -7.24 1.81 10.74
C GLY A 137 -8.36 1.82 9.71
N THR A 138 -8.09 1.18 8.58
CA THR A 138 -9.06 0.94 7.51
C THR A 138 -9.19 -0.56 7.30
N PRO A 139 -10.41 -1.12 7.18
CA PRO A 139 -10.58 -2.56 6.98
C PRO A 139 -9.85 -3.03 5.72
N GLN A 140 -8.88 -3.93 5.86
CA GLN A 140 -8.25 -4.56 4.69
C GLN A 140 -9.27 -5.47 4.00
N GLY A 141 -9.73 -5.08 2.78
CA GLY A 141 -10.69 -5.85 1.99
C GLY A 141 -11.97 -5.10 1.64
N GLY A 142 -12.19 -3.91 2.19
CA GLY A 142 -13.25 -3.01 1.74
C GLY A 142 -12.87 -2.33 0.41
N PRO A 143 -13.80 -2.17 -0.55
CA PRO A 143 -13.51 -1.53 -1.84
C PRO A 143 -13.00 -0.09 -1.74
N VAL A 144 -13.38 0.66 -0.69
CA VAL A 144 -12.96 2.05 -0.49
C VAL A 144 -11.55 2.16 0.12
N SER A 145 -11.06 1.13 0.80
CA SER A 145 -9.79 1.19 1.55
C SER A 145 -8.56 1.50 0.68
N PRO A 146 -8.42 0.99 -0.56
CA PRO A 146 -7.29 1.32 -1.42
C PRO A 146 -7.21 2.81 -1.79
N VAL A 147 -8.32 3.44 -2.12
CA VAL A 147 -8.34 4.87 -2.47
C VAL A 147 -8.10 5.74 -1.23
N LEU A 148 -8.65 5.38 -0.07
CA LEU A 148 -8.37 6.08 1.19
C LEU A 148 -6.90 5.96 1.59
N ALA A 149 -6.28 4.81 1.36
CA ALA A 149 -4.84 4.61 1.54
C ALA A 149 -4.02 5.54 0.64
N ASN A 150 -4.39 5.66 -0.63
CA ASN A 150 -3.72 6.58 -1.55
C ASN A 150 -3.91 8.05 -1.14
N ILE A 151 -5.10 8.45 -0.69
CA ILE A 151 -5.36 9.81 -0.19
C ILE A 151 -4.45 10.12 1.00
N MET A 152 -4.33 9.21 1.96
CA MET A 152 -3.48 9.39 3.13
C MET A 152 -1.99 9.50 2.76
N LEU A 153 -1.53 8.65 1.84
CA LEU A 153 -0.12 8.59 1.44
C LEU A 153 0.25 9.66 0.41
N ASN A 154 -0.71 10.28 -0.26
CA ASN A 154 -0.45 11.39 -1.18
C ASN A 154 0.18 12.60 -0.48
N GLU A 155 -0.09 12.80 0.81
CA GLU A 155 0.61 13.80 1.63
C GLU A 155 2.11 13.53 1.73
N LEU A 156 2.48 12.24 1.84
CA LEU A 156 3.87 11.82 1.85
C LEU A 156 4.51 12.01 0.46
N ASP A 157 3.76 11.69 -0.59
CA ASP A 157 4.21 11.87 -1.97
C ASP A 157 4.52 13.35 -2.25
N HIS A 158 3.59 14.25 -1.94
CA HIS A 158 3.78 15.71 -2.12
C HIS A 158 4.94 16.25 -1.28
N GLU A 159 5.14 15.75 -0.06
CA GLU A 159 6.28 16.15 0.76
C GLU A 159 7.61 15.71 0.15
N LEU A 160 7.66 14.51 -0.44
CA LEU A 160 8.84 14.02 -1.16
C LEU A 160 9.11 14.85 -2.43
N GLU A 161 8.07 15.17 -3.20
CA GLU A 161 8.15 16.05 -4.38
C GLU A 161 8.63 17.46 -3.99
N ARG A 162 8.04 18.04 -2.96
CA ARG A 162 8.43 19.37 -2.44
C ARG A 162 9.90 19.43 -2.02
N ARG A 163 10.44 18.31 -1.51
CA ARG A 163 11.87 18.20 -1.16
C ARG A 163 12.78 17.83 -2.34
N GLY A 164 12.21 17.61 -3.52
CA GLY A 164 12.94 17.23 -4.73
C GLY A 164 13.46 15.79 -4.72
N HIS A 165 12.85 14.92 -3.93
CA HIS A 165 13.21 13.49 -3.92
C HIS A 165 12.63 12.75 -5.13
N ARG A 166 13.41 11.81 -5.66
CA ARG A 166 12.94 10.82 -6.63
C ARG A 166 12.42 9.61 -5.86
N PHE A 167 11.21 9.16 -6.16
CA PHE A 167 10.62 8.00 -5.49
C PHE A 167 9.64 7.28 -6.41
N VAL A 168 9.29 6.06 -6.04
CA VAL A 168 8.22 5.28 -6.66
C VAL A 168 7.43 4.63 -5.54
N ARG A 169 6.12 4.80 -5.56
CA ARG A 169 5.21 4.19 -4.59
C ARG A 169 4.19 3.27 -5.26
N TYR A 170 3.98 2.12 -4.66
CA TYR A 170 2.90 1.20 -5.01
C TYR A 170 2.11 0.82 -3.75
N ALA A 171 0.96 1.43 -3.53
CA ALA A 171 0.22 1.34 -2.26
C ALA A 171 1.10 1.80 -1.08
N ASP A 172 1.34 0.92 -0.10
CA ASP A 172 2.21 1.14 1.05
C ASP A 172 3.69 0.78 0.82
N ASP A 173 4.01 0.09 -0.29
CA ASP A 173 5.39 -0.19 -0.69
C ASP A 173 6.01 1.05 -1.37
N MET A 174 7.13 1.57 -0.86
CA MET A 174 7.78 2.78 -1.39
C MET A 174 9.29 2.63 -1.48
N MET A 175 9.85 3.06 -2.61
CA MET A 175 11.29 3.24 -2.80
C MET A 175 11.63 4.71 -3.04
N ILE A 176 12.56 5.26 -2.25
CA ILE A 176 13.08 6.62 -2.43
C ILE A 176 14.53 6.51 -2.91
N PHE A 177 14.85 7.20 -3.99
CA PHE A 177 16.12 7.06 -4.69
C PHE A 177 17.08 8.19 -4.36
N CYS A 178 18.34 7.84 -4.13
CA CYS A 178 19.41 8.78 -3.78
C CYS A 178 20.68 8.47 -4.59
N ARG A 179 21.55 9.47 -4.77
CA ARG A 179 22.84 9.30 -5.46
C ARG A 179 23.91 8.70 -4.55
N SER A 180 23.80 8.87 -3.24
CA SER A 180 24.77 8.34 -2.28
C SER A 180 24.09 7.77 -1.03
N ARG A 181 24.82 6.91 -0.32
CA ARG A 181 24.36 6.32 0.96
C ARG A 181 24.10 7.40 2.01
N LYS A 182 25.00 8.39 2.13
CA LYS A 182 24.84 9.52 3.06
C LYS A 182 23.57 10.34 2.76
N ALA A 183 23.23 10.52 1.47
CA ALA A 183 21.99 11.18 1.08
C ALA A 183 20.76 10.35 1.50
N ALA A 184 20.78 9.04 1.31
CA ALA A 184 19.70 8.13 1.71
C ALA A 184 19.50 8.13 3.24
N GLU A 185 20.59 8.09 4.02
CA GLU A 185 20.55 8.17 5.49
C GLU A 185 19.96 9.50 5.98
N ARG A 186 20.36 10.61 5.35
CA ARG A 186 19.80 11.95 5.64
C ARG A 186 18.32 12.01 5.29
N THR A 187 17.94 11.51 4.12
CA THR A 187 16.53 11.47 3.68
C THR A 187 15.66 10.72 4.69
N LEU A 188 16.07 9.50 5.09
CA LEU A 188 15.32 8.71 6.06
C LEU A 188 15.20 9.42 7.42
N ARG A 189 16.30 10.03 7.91
CA ARG A 189 16.31 10.79 9.17
C ARG A 189 15.31 11.94 9.18
N HIS A 190 15.18 12.66 8.07
CA HIS A 190 14.26 13.81 7.96
C HIS A 190 12.82 13.39 7.64
N LEU A 191 12.63 12.20 7.05
CA LEU A 191 11.31 11.72 6.69
C LEU A 191 10.58 11.11 7.89
N LYS A 192 11.31 10.43 8.79
CA LYS A 192 10.74 9.78 9.98
C LYS A 192 9.87 10.72 10.83
N PRO A 193 10.33 11.91 11.25
CA PRO A 193 9.51 12.84 12.02
C PRO A 193 8.25 13.32 11.26
N TYR A 194 8.31 13.43 9.95
CA TYR A 194 7.16 13.80 9.14
C TYR A 194 6.10 12.68 9.13
N VAL A 195 6.53 11.44 8.86
CA VAL A 195 5.64 10.28 8.83
C VAL A 195 4.98 10.04 10.20
N GLU A 196 5.77 10.13 11.28
CA GLU A 196 5.28 9.84 12.63
C GLU A 196 4.52 11.04 13.24
N GLY A 197 4.99 12.27 13.05
CA GLY A 197 4.41 13.45 13.68
C GLY A 197 3.30 14.13 12.87
N LYS A 198 3.30 14.05 11.53
CA LYS A 198 2.30 14.70 10.68
C LYS A 198 1.26 13.74 10.14
N LEU A 199 1.65 12.51 9.81
CA LEU A 199 0.74 11.51 9.27
C LEU A 199 0.27 10.50 10.33
N PHE A 200 0.87 10.52 11.52
CA PHE A 200 0.57 9.57 12.60
C PHE A 200 0.73 8.11 12.19
N LEU A 201 1.62 7.86 11.21
CA LEU A 201 2.00 6.53 10.75
C LEU A 201 3.32 6.12 11.41
N LYS A 202 3.58 4.82 11.51
CA LYS A 202 4.83 4.31 12.08
C LYS A 202 5.69 3.66 11.02
N LEU A 203 6.98 3.99 10.99
CA LEU A 203 7.94 3.27 10.19
C LEU A 203 8.25 1.90 10.81
N ASN A 204 8.37 0.90 9.97
CA ASN A 204 8.89 -0.41 10.39
C ASN A 204 10.42 -0.40 10.30
N GLU A 205 11.08 -0.08 11.40
CA GLU A 205 12.54 0.04 11.47
C GLU A 205 13.28 -1.27 11.14
N GLN A 206 12.65 -2.43 11.39
CA GLN A 206 13.26 -3.73 11.09
C GLN A 206 13.26 -4.05 9.60
N LYS A 207 12.31 -3.53 8.85
CA LYS A 207 12.16 -3.79 7.42
C LYS A 207 12.64 -2.64 6.56
N THR A 208 12.49 -1.40 7.03
CA THR A 208 13.04 -0.22 6.33
C THR A 208 14.56 -0.34 6.26
N LYS A 209 15.10 -0.27 5.06
CA LYS A 209 16.54 -0.45 4.84
C LYS A 209 17.08 0.48 3.77
N ILE A 210 18.35 0.78 3.88
CA ILE A 210 19.11 1.54 2.89
C ILE A 210 20.06 0.57 2.19
N CYS A 211 19.91 0.41 0.89
CA CYS A 211 20.72 -0.51 0.11
C CYS A 211 20.98 0.05 -1.29
N ARG A 212 21.85 -0.60 -2.05
CA ARG A 212 21.98 -0.32 -3.48
C ARG A 212 20.81 -0.94 -4.24
N MET A 213 20.43 -0.32 -5.35
CA MET A 213 19.38 -0.83 -6.25
C MET A 213 19.67 -2.28 -6.71
N THR A 214 20.93 -2.65 -6.83
CA THR A 214 21.37 -3.99 -7.24
C THR A 214 21.58 -4.96 -6.09
N ASP A 215 21.19 -4.61 -4.85
CA ASP A 215 21.28 -5.51 -3.70
C ASP A 215 20.45 -6.78 -3.94
N PRO A 216 21.02 -7.98 -3.82
CA PRO A 216 20.29 -9.24 -4.02
C PRO A 216 19.08 -9.42 -3.10
N ASN A 217 19.07 -8.76 -1.95
CA ASN A 217 17.99 -8.81 -0.96
C ASN A 217 16.90 -7.75 -1.20
N LEU A 218 17.11 -6.79 -2.11
CA LEU A 218 16.10 -5.83 -2.49
C LEU A 218 15.04 -6.52 -3.34
N LYS A 219 13.79 -6.47 -2.87
CA LYS A 219 12.64 -7.01 -3.57
C LYS A 219 11.54 -5.94 -3.59
N PHE A 220 11.24 -5.42 -4.77
CA PHE A 220 10.13 -4.50 -4.98
C PHE A 220 9.11 -5.11 -5.94
N LEU A 221 7.86 -5.20 -5.52
CA LEU A 221 6.73 -5.75 -6.30
C LEU A 221 7.01 -7.14 -6.93
N GLY A 222 7.82 -7.94 -6.24
CA GLY A 222 8.19 -9.28 -6.73
C GLY A 222 9.44 -9.33 -7.61
N PHE A 223 10.02 -8.19 -7.94
CA PHE A 223 11.23 -8.06 -8.76
C PHE A 223 12.46 -7.79 -7.90
N GLY A 224 13.60 -8.23 -8.39
CA GLY A 224 14.94 -7.82 -7.97
C GLY A 224 15.65 -7.15 -9.15
N PHE A 225 16.72 -6.43 -8.84
CA PHE A 225 17.42 -5.60 -9.81
C PHE A 225 18.88 -6.08 -9.97
N TRP A 226 19.44 -5.88 -11.14
CA TRP A 226 20.81 -6.24 -11.44
C TRP A 226 21.37 -5.28 -12.49
N GLN A 227 22.69 -5.21 -12.61
CA GLN A 227 23.35 -4.33 -13.56
C GLN A 227 24.09 -5.15 -14.63
N SER A 228 23.98 -4.73 -15.88
CA SER A 228 24.70 -5.29 -17.01
C SER A 228 25.13 -4.16 -17.94
N ARG A 229 26.41 -4.12 -18.27
CA ARG A 229 27.01 -3.07 -19.14
C ARG A 229 26.62 -1.65 -18.71
N GLY A 230 26.68 -1.37 -17.40
CA GLY A 230 26.32 -0.07 -16.85
C GLY A 230 24.81 0.20 -16.66
N ILE A 231 23.94 -0.62 -17.23
CA ILE A 231 22.48 -0.43 -17.21
C ILE A 231 21.85 -1.31 -16.13
N VAL A 232 21.02 -0.72 -15.29
CA VAL A 232 20.18 -1.43 -14.29
C VAL A 232 18.99 -2.03 -15.00
N LYS A 233 18.70 -3.29 -14.72
CA LYS A 233 17.59 -4.08 -15.28
C LYS A 233 16.83 -4.79 -14.18
N ALA A 234 15.53 -5.08 -14.40
CA ALA A 234 14.71 -5.87 -13.50
C ALA A 234 14.63 -7.33 -13.94
N ARG A 235 14.49 -8.21 -12.95
CA ARG A 235 14.17 -9.65 -13.16
C ARG A 235 13.29 -10.14 -12.01
N PRO A 236 12.49 -11.19 -12.20
CA PRO A 236 11.77 -11.77 -11.08
C PRO A 236 12.74 -12.14 -9.94
N HIS A 237 12.42 -11.70 -8.72
CA HIS A 237 13.26 -11.95 -7.55
C HIS A 237 13.32 -13.47 -7.25
N GLN A 238 14.42 -13.95 -6.66
CA GLN A 238 14.62 -15.38 -6.37
C GLN A 238 13.51 -15.98 -5.51
N LYS A 239 13.05 -15.23 -4.50
CA LYS A 239 11.89 -15.64 -3.67
C LYS A 239 10.61 -15.79 -4.49
N SER A 240 10.36 -14.93 -5.48
CA SER A 240 9.21 -15.02 -6.39
C SER A 240 9.30 -16.21 -7.31
N LYS A 241 10.50 -16.50 -7.86
CA LYS A 241 10.77 -17.71 -8.67
C LYS A 241 10.57 -18.98 -7.86
N ALA A 242 11.09 -19.04 -6.64
CA ALA A 242 10.94 -20.19 -5.76
C ALA A 242 9.47 -20.48 -5.44
N LYS A 243 8.69 -19.42 -5.13
CA LYS A 243 7.25 -19.52 -4.88
C LYS A 243 6.49 -20.05 -6.11
N CYS A 244 6.80 -19.54 -7.30
CA CYS A 244 6.21 -20.00 -8.55
C CYS A 244 6.49 -21.49 -8.77
N ARG A 245 7.76 -21.93 -8.64
CA ARG A 245 8.16 -23.32 -8.76
C ARG A 245 7.44 -24.24 -7.76
N GLN A 246 7.34 -23.79 -6.49
CA GLN A 246 6.64 -24.54 -5.45
C GLN A 246 5.16 -24.70 -5.76
N ARG A 247 4.52 -23.63 -6.26
CA ARG A 247 3.10 -23.67 -6.64
C ARG A 247 2.86 -24.56 -7.85
N LEU A 248 3.70 -24.48 -8.87
CA LEU A 248 3.66 -25.40 -10.02
C LEU A 248 3.83 -26.86 -9.57
N LYS A 249 4.86 -27.15 -8.77
CA LYS A 249 5.08 -28.51 -8.24
C LYS A 249 3.86 -29.03 -7.43
N ALA A 250 3.18 -28.17 -6.67
CA ALA A 250 1.99 -28.55 -5.92
C ALA A 250 0.77 -28.86 -6.84
N ILE A 251 0.65 -28.16 -7.97
CA ILE A 251 -0.44 -28.37 -8.95
C ILE A 251 -0.14 -29.58 -9.84
N THR A 252 1.10 -29.78 -10.24
CA THR A 252 1.53 -30.86 -11.16
C THR A 252 2.01 -32.12 -10.43
N SER A 253 1.68 -32.27 -9.15
CA SER A 253 2.07 -33.46 -8.37
C SER A 253 1.39 -34.71 -8.89
N ARG A 254 2.18 -35.70 -9.29
CA ARG A 254 1.69 -36.99 -9.83
C ARG A 254 0.85 -37.81 -8.84
N SER A 255 1.01 -37.56 -7.53
CA SER A 255 0.32 -38.28 -6.46
C SER A 255 -1.06 -37.71 -6.10
N ARG A 256 -1.47 -36.58 -6.70
CA ARG A 256 -2.79 -35.98 -6.53
C ARG A 256 -3.58 -36.14 -7.83
N GLY A 257 -4.35 -37.24 -7.94
CA GLY A 257 -5.38 -37.34 -8.97
C GLY A 257 -6.36 -36.16 -8.79
N ARG A 258 -6.34 -35.21 -9.74
CA ARG A 258 -7.38 -34.17 -9.86
C ARG A 258 -8.16 -34.51 -11.11
N SER A 259 -9.49 -34.60 -10.98
CA SER A 259 -10.39 -34.56 -12.12
C SER A 259 -10.15 -33.30 -12.94
N LEU A 260 -10.30 -33.39 -14.23
CA LEU A 260 -10.24 -32.26 -15.18
C LEU A 260 -11.62 -31.57 -15.31
N GLU A 261 -12.42 -31.56 -14.26
CA GLU A 261 -13.64 -30.76 -14.19
C GLU A 261 -13.36 -29.35 -13.78
#